data_cf1d79f10c8cee5e3e07c547c10399e9
#
_entry.id   cf1d79f10c8cee5e3e07c547c10399e9
#
_cell.length_a   1.000
_cell.length_b   1.000
_cell.length_c   1.000
_cell.angle_alpha   90.00
_cell.angle_beta   90.00
_cell.angle_gamma   90.00
#
_symmetry.space_group_name_H-M   'P 1'
#
loop_
_entity.id
_entity.type
_entity.pdbx_description
1 polymer ?
#
loop_
_entity_poly.entity_id
_entity_poly.type
_entity_poly.pdbx_seq_one_letter_code
_entity_poly.pdbx_strand_id
1 'polypeptide(L)'
;MKIFVVENNFSDSKNVTQPIFSMRPETSLLRNNQNFFYPEFTKDIVCSVSLFVRISRIGRCIYKKFANRYYNEVGVAVCFTAVDILRKLQAENQPTDLARCFDFSLPLSPEMISLNDIDGCENINVKLDISGKILQSNTSEQVFSIDEIVSYISQFVSFKIGDIILVNPQQTNAKIGIGDKLKAYLNEKKMLDFEIE
;
A
#
# COMPACT_ATOMS: atom_id res chain seq x y z
N MET A 1 -14.39 0.30 -6.85
CA MET A 1 -13.28 -0.55 -6.38
C MET A 1 -13.05 -0.27 -4.90
N LYS A 2 -12.69 -1.27 -4.09
CA LYS A 2 -12.27 -1.09 -2.70
C LYS A 2 -10.76 -1.19 -2.58
N ILE A 3 -10.18 -0.37 -1.70
CA ILE A 3 -8.76 -0.36 -1.43
C ILE A 3 -8.59 -0.64 0.06
N PHE A 4 -7.97 -1.77 0.38
CA PHE A 4 -7.64 -2.16 1.75
C PHE A 4 -6.17 -1.89 2.01
N VAL A 5 -5.86 -1.33 3.15
CA VAL A 5 -4.49 -1.07 3.60
C VAL A 5 -4.28 -1.81 4.91
N VAL A 6 -3.38 -2.79 4.91
CA VAL A 6 -3.04 -3.56 6.12
C VAL A 6 -2.02 -2.76 6.92
N GLU A 7 -2.37 -2.46 8.15
CA GLU A 7 -1.54 -1.68 9.06
C GLU A 7 -0.66 -2.61 9.93
N ASN A 8 0.55 -2.19 10.25
CA ASN A 8 1.42 -2.88 11.20
C ASN A 8 1.70 -4.37 10.89
N ASN A 9 1.84 -4.73 9.62
CA ASN A 9 2.16 -6.10 9.19
C ASN A 9 3.68 -6.34 9.11
N PHE A 10 4.41 -6.00 10.18
CA PHE A 10 5.86 -6.18 10.28
C PHE A 10 6.25 -6.94 11.53
N SER A 11 7.33 -7.70 11.46
CA SER A 11 7.85 -8.54 12.55
C SER A 11 8.11 -7.79 13.86
N ASP A 12 8.44 -6.50 13.79
CA ASP A 12 8.65 -5.64 14.97
C ASP A 12 7.35 -5.20 15.64
N SER A 13 6.19 -5.45 15.04
CA SER A 13 4.88 -5.14 15.60
C SER A 13 4.55 -6.10 16.76
N LYS A 14 5.03 -5.79 17.95
CA LYS A 14 4.81 -6.60 19.15
C LYS A 14 3.32 -6.73 19.47
N ASN A 15 2.84 -7.96 19.67
CA ASN A 15 1.48 -8.31 20.11
C ASN A 15 0.35 -8.15 19.08
N VAL A 16 0.62 -8.14 17.77
CA VAL A 16 -0.45 -8.16 16.78
C VAL A 16 -0.90 -9.61 16.57
N THR A 17 -2.12 -9.94 17.02
CA THR A 17 -2.71 -11.29 16.92
C THR A 17 -3.61 -11.49 15.71
N GLN A 18 -3.99 -10.40 15.03
CA GLN A 18 -4.84 -10.41 13.84
C GLN A 18 -4.52 -9.20 12.95
N PRO A 19 -4.73 -9.30 11.62
CA PRO A 19 -4.53 -8.17 10.72
C PRO A 19 -5.39 -6.97 11.11
N ILE A 20 -4.79 -5.79 11.13
CA ILE A 20 -5.51 -4.52 11.27
C ILE A 20 -5.55 -3.89 9.89
N PHE A 21 -6.70 -3.45 9.44
CA PHE A 21 -6.82 -2.81 8.13
C PHE A 21 -7.70 -1.57 8.15
N SER A 22 -7.36 -0.63 7.30
CA SER A 22 -8.16 0.54 6.95
C SER A 22 -8.62 0.45 5.49
N MET A 23 -9.48 1.36 5.07
CA MET A 23 -9.94 1.45 3.68
C MET A 23 -9.68 2.84 3.13
N ARG A 24 -9.33 2.92 1.83
CA ARG A 24 -9.20 4.18 1.13
C ARG A 24 -10.24 4.28 0.01
N PRO A 25 -10.72 5.50 -0.31
CA PRO A 25 -11.59 5.73 -1.46
C PRO A 25 -10.82 5.53 -2.77
N GLU A 26 -11.54 5.23 -3.83
CA GLU A 26 -10.94 5.08 -5.17
C GLU A 26 -10.32 6.38 -5.69
N THR A 27 -10.82 7.55 -5.26
CA THR A 27 -10.26 8.86 -5.62
C THR A 27 -8.84 9.09 -5.09
N SER A 28 -8.41 8.31 -4.08
CA SER A 28 -7.02 8.34 -3.61
C SER A 28 -6.02 7.86 -4.66
N LEU A 29 -6.47 7.14 -5.70
CA LEU A 29 -5.56 6.55 -6.68
C LEU A 29 -4.95 7.59 -7.62
N LEU A 30 -3.62 7.57 -7.74
CA LEU A 30 -2.87 8.21 -8.80
C LEU A 30 -2.35 7.11 -9.74
N ARG A 31 -2.70 7.18 -11.02
CA ARG A 31 -2.46 6.12 -12.00
C ARG A 31 -1.52 6.58 -13.13
N ASN A 32 -0.99 5.62 -13.88
CA ASN A 32 -0.28 5.86 -15.13
C ASN A 32 0.96 6.76 -15.02
N ASN A 33 1.69 6.70 -13.88
CA ASN A 33 2.86 7.55 -13.63
C ASN A 33 2.59 9.06 -13.79
N GLN A 34 1.36 9.47 -13.49
CA GLN A 34 1.04 10.90 -13.46
C GLN A 34 1.82 11.57 -12.33
N ASN A 35 2.23 12.82 -12.54
CA ASN A 35 2.87 13.61 -11.50
C ASN A 35 1.90 13.89 -10.36
N PHE A 36 2.42 13.95 -9.14
CA PHE A 36 1.64 14.29 -7.98
C PHE A 36 1.76 15.78 -7.69
N PHE A 37 0.62 16.46 -7.73
CA PHE A 37 0.55 17.87 -7.37
C PHE A 37 0.47 18.01 -5.85
N TYR A 38 1.46 18.69 -5.27
CA TYR A 38 1.53 18.88 -3.82
C TYR A 38 0.34 19.74 -3.34
N PRO A 39 -0.54 19.21 -2.47
CA PRO A 39 -1.77 19.92 -2.12
C PRO A 39 -1.51 21.09 -1.17
N GLU A 40 -2.27 22.18 -1.32
CA GLU A 40 -2.14 23.40 -0.52
C GLU A 40 -2.57 23.23 0.95
N PHE A 41 -3.39 22.21 1.26
CA PHE A 41 -3.95 21.99 2.59
C PHE A 41 -2.95 21.43 3.61
N THR A 42 -1.78 21.01 3.18
CA THR A 42 -0.73 20.44 4.05
C THR A 42 0.65 20.94 3.65
N LYS A 43 1.57 20.99 4.62
CA LYS A 43 2.98 21.36 4.42
C LYS A 43 3.96 20.25 4.79
N ASP A 44 3.45 19.10 5.20
CA ASP A 44 4.28 18.00 5.70
C ASP A 44 3.73 16.65 5.23
N ILE A 45 4.10 16.27 3.99
CA ILE A 45 3.77 14.95 3.44
C ILE A 45 4.98 14.03 3.59
N VAL A 46 4.71 12.84 4.08
CA VAL A 46 5.65 11.72 4.05
C VAL A 46 5.11 10.62 3.14
N CYS A 47 6.02 9.83 2.59
CA CYS A 47 5.65 8.67 1.79
C CYS A 47 6.25 7.39 2.34
N SER A 48 5.59 6.29 2.06
CA SER A 48 6.06 4.92 2.27
C SER A 48 5.76 4.07 1.04
N VAL A 49 6.43 2.94 0.90
CA VAL A 49 6.21 2.01 -0.20
C VAL A 49 5.54 0.74 0.31
N SER A 50 4.68 0.14 -0.51
CA SER A 50 3.98 -1.11 -0.19
C SER A 50 3.86 -2.00 -1.42
N LEU A 51 3.92 -3.30 -1.21
CA LEU A 51 3.38 -4.26 -2.15
C LEU A 51 1.85 -4.20 -2.10
N PHE A 52 1.19 -4.37 -3.24
CA PHE A 52 -0.24 -4.64 -3.27
C PHE A 52 -0.56 -5.85 -4.12
N VAL A 53 -1.66 -6.54 -3.78
CA VAL A 53 -2.25 -7.59 -4.59
C VAL A 53 -3.59 -7.13 -5.15
N ARG A 54 -3.93 -7.62 -6.36
CA ARG A 54 -5.23 -7.38 -6.98
C ARG A 54 -6.12 -8.60 -6.88
N ILE A 55 -7.34 -8.38 -6.37
CA ILE A 55 -8.35 -9.44 -6.28
C ILE A 55 -8.85 -9.79 -7.69
N SER A 56 -8.73 -11.05 -8.04
CA SER A 56 -9.10 -11.62 -9.35
C SER A 56 -10.43 -12.38 -9.33
N ARG A 57 -11.04 -12.57 -8.15
CA ARG A 57 -12.26 -13.38 -7.99
C ARG A 57 -13.17 -12.79 -6.91
N ILE A 58 -14.50 -12.83 -7.14
CA ILE A 58 -15.50 -12.47 -6.14
C ILE A 58 -15.48 -13.49 -5.00
N GLY A 59 -15.53 -13.01 -3.74
CA GLY A 59 -15.54 -13.90 -2.58
C GLY A 59 -15.94 -13.22 -1.29
N ARG A 60 -16.40 -14.05 -0.34
CA ARG A 60 -16.69 -13.68 1.05
C ARG A 60 -16.44 -14.88 1.96
N CYS A 61 -16.02 -14.65 3.20
CA CYS A 61 -15.73 -15.70 4.19
C CYS A 61 -14.78 -16.78 3.61
N ILE A 62 -13.69 -16.33 3.00
CA ILE A 62 -12.72 -17.19 2.31
C ILE A 62 -11.86 -17.89 3.36
N TYR A 63 -11.80 -19.25 3.31
CA TYR A 63 -10.88 -19.98 4.15
C TYR A 63 -9.43 -19.77 3.69
N LYS A 64 -8.48 -19.63 4.62
CA LYS A 64 -7.05 -19.42 4.35
C LYS A 64 -6.50 -20.40 3.29
N LYS A 65 -6.81 -21.71 3.37
CA LYS A 65 -6.36 -22.73 2.42
C LYS A 65 -6.80 -22.52 0.96
N PHE A 66 -7.73 -21.61 0.70
CA PHE A 66 -8.23 -21.28 -0.63
C PHE A 66 -7.95 -19.83 -1.03
N ALA A 67 -7.33 -19.03 -0.16
CA ALA A 67 -7.14 -17.60 -0.36
C ALA A 67 -6.28 -17.30 -1.59
N ASN A 68 -5.26 -18.12 -1.86
CA ASN A 68 -4.38 -18.02 -3.02
C ASN A 68 -5.10 -18.08 -4.39
N ARG A 69 -6.37 -18.51 -4.42
CA ARG A 69 -7.18 -18.54 -5.65
C ARG A 69 -7.84 -17.18 -5.97
N TYR A 70 -7.72 -16.21 -5.08
CA TYR A 70 -8.44 -14.93 -5.17
C TYR A 70 -7.55 -13.77 -5.61
N TYR A 71 -6.25 -13.98 -5.74
CA TYR A 71 -5.29 -13.01 -6.26
C TYR A 71 -4.24 -13.73 -7.10
N ASN A 72 -3.71 -13.07 -8.12
CA ASN A 72 -2.75 -13.67 -9.06
C ASN A 72 -1.72 -12.67 -9.59
N GLU A 73 -1.84 -11.40 -9.20
CA GLU A 73 -0.97 -10.32 -9.64
C GLU A 73 -0.59 -9.42 -8.48
N VAL A 74 0.61 -8.91 -8.53
CA VAL A 74 1.18 -7.96 -7.57
C VAL A 74 1.67 -6.71 -8.27
N GLY A 75 1.67 -5.62 -7.54
CA GLY A 75 2.22 -4.34 -7.97
C GLY A 75 2.78 -3.55 -6.79
N VAL A 76 3.29 -2.36 -7.08
CA VAL A 76 3.87 -1.46 -6.09
C VAL A 76 2.99 -0.23 -5.94
N ALA A 77 2.77 0.16 -4.69
CA ALA A 77 2.08 1.38 -4.31
C ALA A 77 3.00 2.30 -3.52
N VAL A 78 2.85 3.61 -3.71
CA VAL A 78 3.40 4.63 -2.81
C VAL A 78 2.25 5.19 -1.99
N CYS A 79 2.41 5.27 -0.66
CA CYS A 79 1.38 5.75 0.24
C CYS A 79 1.79 7.12 0.77
N PHE A 80 1.02 8.16 0.48
CA PHE A 80 1.21 9.49 1.04
C PHE A 80 0.41 9.66 2.33
N THR A 81 0.98 10.41 3.28
CA THR A 81 0.35 10.79 4.54
C THR A 81 0.68 12.24 4.86
N ALA A 82 -0.34 13.07 5.07
CA ALA A 82 -0.20 14.44 5.54
C ALA A 82 0.00 14.43 7.07
N VAL A 83 1.25 14.52 7.51
CA VAL A 83 1.64 14.27 8.92
C VAL A 83 1.18 15.39 9.85
N ASP A 84 1.15 16.63 9.38
CA ASP A 84 0.64 17.77 10.14
C ASP A 84 -0.86 17.59 10.47
N ILE A 85 -1.66 17.14 9.49
CA ILE A 85 -3.07 16.80 9.67
C ILE A 85 -3.20 15.57 10.57
N LEU A 86 -2.40 14.53 10.35
CA LEU A 86 -2.43 13.33 11.16
C LEU A 86 -2.21 13.64 12.66
N ARG A 87 -1.18 14.43 12.97
CA ARG A 87 -0.86 14.83 14.35
C ARG A 87 -1.99 15.62 15.00
N LYS A 88 -2.60 16.56 14.23
CA LYS A 88 -3.74 17.34 14.70
C LYS A 88 -4.93 16.44 15.05
N LEU A 89 -5.33 15.56 14.12
CA LEU A 89 -6.46 14.65 14.33
C LEU A 89 -6.23 13.70 15.52
N GLN A 90 -5.01 13.18 15.66
CA GLN A 90 -4.62 12.33 16.81
C GLN A 90 -4.72 13.09 18.13
N ALA A 91 -4.24 14.33 18.20
CA ALA A 91 -4.30 15.15 19.40
C ALA A 91 -5.74 15.48 19.83
N GLU A 92 -6.65 15.57 18.85
CA GLU A 92 -8.08 15.83 19.04
C GLU A 92 -8.92 14.53 19.18
N ASN A 93 -8.30 13.35 19.19
CA ASN A 93 -8.95 12.03 19.20
C ASN A 93 -9.99 11.86 18.07
N GLN A 94 -9.72 12.42 16.88
CA GLN A 94 -10.57 12.34 15.70
C GLN A 94 -10.13 11.22 14.76
N PRO A 95 -11.02 10.72 13.87
CA PRO A 95 -10.65 9.80 12.80
C PRO A 95 -9.53 10.35 11.92
N THR A 96 -8.56 9.51 11.57
CA THR A 96 -7.34 9.94 10.86
C THR A 96 -7.41 9.81 9.33
N ASP A 97 -8.58 9.47 8.79
CA ASP A 97 -8.77 9.20 7.36
C ASP A 97 -8.36 10.39 6.47
N LEU A 98 -8.69 11.63 6.88
CA LEU A 98 -8.35 12.83 6.12
C LEU A 98 -6.84 12.99 5.87
N ALA A 99 -6.00 12.48 6.77
CA ALA A 99 -4.56 12.55 6.62
C ALA A 99 -4.01 11.56 5.57
N ARG A 100 -4.82 10.57 5.13
CA ARG A 100 -4.37 9.47 4.28
C ARG A 100 -5.26 9.20 3.07
N CYS A 101 -6.53 9.66 3.11
CA CYS A 101 -7.56 9.36 2.11
C CYS A 101 -7.87 10.54 1.18
N PHE A 102 -6.95 11.50 1.06
CA PHE A 102 -7.10 12.60 0.11
C PHE A 102 -6.85 12.14 -1.32
N ASP A 103 -7.34 12.90 -2.28
CA ASP A 103 -7.23 12.60 -3.70
C ASP A 103 -5.76 12.43 -4.12
N PHE A 104 -5.50 11.41 -4.92
CA PHE A 104 -4.17 11.07 -5.45
C PHE A 104 -3.12 10.69 -4.39
N SER A 105 -3.52 10.42 -3.15
CA SER A 105 -2.62 10.03 -2.06
C SER A 105 -2.01 8.62 -2.20
N LEU A 106 -2.37 7.89 -3.27
CA LEU A 106 -1.96 6.50 -3.49
C LEU A 106 -1.55 6.24 -4.95
N PRO A 107 -0.34 6.66 -5.37
CA PRO A 107 0.25 6.24 -6.63
C PRO A 107 0.36 4.72 -6.74
N LEU A 108 -0.19 4.14 -7.82
CA LEU A 108 -0.10 2.71 -8.13
C LEU A 108 0.68 2.47 -9.41
N SER A 109 1.47 1.39 -9.42
CA SER A 109 2.15 0.95 -10.64
C SER A 109 1.13 0.67 -11.76
N PRO A 110 1.36 1.19 -12.99
CA PRO A 110 0.49 0.95 -14.12
C PRO A 110 0.52 -0.52 -14.57
N GLU A 111 1.69 -1.15 -14.43
CA GLU A 111 1.88 -2.56 -14.68
C GLU A 111 1.78 -3.39 -13.41
N MET A 112 1.39 -4.64 -13.57
CA MET A 112 1.40 -5.66 -12.54
C MET A 112 2.20 -6.86 -13.01
N ILE A 113 2.74 -7.62 -12.07
CA ILE A 113 3.50 -8.83 -12.33
C ILE A 113 2.66 -10.01 -11.89
N SER A 114 2.56 -11.03 -12.76
CA SER A 114 1.91 -12.28 -12.39
C SER A 114 2.72 -12.99 -11.30
N LEU A 115 2.03 -13.55 -10.32
CA LEU A 115 2.67 -14.37 -9.28
C LEU A 115 3.32 -15.64 -9.83
N ASN A 116 2.93 -16.08 -11.04
CA ASN A 116 3.57 -17.18 -11.74
C ASN A 116 4.96 -16.81 -12.28
N ASP A 117 5.22 -15.51 -12.46
CA ASP A 117 6.49 -14.97 -12.97
C ASP A 117 7.46 -14.59 -11.83
N ILE A 118 7.05 -14.82 -10.59
CA ILE A 118 7.84 -14.59 -9.37
C ILE A 118 7.83 -15.89 -8.57
N ASP A 119 8.96 -16.24 -7.96
CA ASP A 119 9.09 -17.43 -7.10
C ASP A 119 8.32 -17.31 -5.78
N GLY A 120 6.98 -17.11 -5.89
CA GLY A 120 6.08 -16.97 -4.75
C GLY A 120 6.04 -15.56 -4.12
N CYS A 121 5.21 -15.42 -3.08
CA CYS A 121 5.00 -14.14 -2.37
C CYS A 121 5.91 -13.96 -1.15
N GLU A 122 6.77 -14.93 -0.84
CA GLU A 122 7.46 -14.99 0.46
C GLU A 122 8.73 -14.14 0.54
N ASN A 123 9.28 -13.71 -0.59
CA ASN A 123 10.53 -12.95 -0.62
C ASN A 123 10.53 -11.88 -1.73
N ILE A 124 9.50 -11.03 -1.73
CA ILE A 124 9.40 -9.91 -2.67
C ILE A 124 9.99 -8.66 -2.01
N ASN A 125 10.96 -8.07 -2.69
CA ASN A 125 11.55 -6.81 -2.28
C ASN A 125 10.85 -5.64 -2.97
N VAL A 126 10.43 -4.66 -2.19
CA VAL A 126 9.83 -3.41 -2.68
C VAL A 126 10.73 -2.26 -2.27
N LYS A 127 11.19 -1.49 -3.25
CA LYS A 127 12.10 -0.36 -3.06
C LYS A 127 11.49 0.93 -3.61
N LEU A 128 11.65 2.03 -2.88
CA LEU A 128 11.33 3.38 -3.33
C LEU A 128 12.60 4.24 -3.26
N ASP A 129 12.96 4.81 -4.38
CA ASP A 129 14.01 5.83 -4.52
C ASP A 129 13.34 7.20 -4.62
N ILE A 130 13.69 8.08 -3.70
CA ILE A 130 13.22 9.47 -3.63
C ILE A 130 14.43 10.38 -3.81
N SER A 131 14.67 10.81 -5.05
CA SER A 131 15.81 11.71 -5.37
C SER A 131 17.16 11.20 -4.80
N GLY A 132 17.38 9.86 -4.78
CA GLY A 132 18.58 9.21 -4.24
C GLY A 132 18.45 8.70 -2.79
N LYS A 133 17.38 9.02 -2.08
CA LYS A 133 17.09 8.42 -0.77
C LYS A 133 16.24 7.16 -0.95
N ILE A 134 16.75 6.04 -0.44
CA ILE A 134 16.12 4.73 -0.63
C ILE A 134 15.34 4.30 0.62
N LEU A 135 14.08 3.91 0.40
CA LEU A 135 13.26 3.13 1.33
C LEU A 135 13.10 1.72 0.76
N GLN A 136 13.17 0.71 1.62
CA GLN A 136 13.05 -0.68 1.20
C GLN A 136 12.24 -1.49 2.21
N SER A 137 11.44 -2.44 1.71
CA SER A 137 10.64 -3.37 2.48
C SER A 137 10.66 -4.74 1.81
N ASN A 138 10.61 -5.82 2.60
CA ASN A 138 10.57 -7.18 2.10
C ASN A 138 9.37 -7.94 2.68
N THR A 139 8.71 -8.78 1.88
CA THR A 139 7.56 -9.57 2.33
C THR A 139 7.94 -10.64 3.35
N SER A 140 9.20 -11.06 3.44
CA SER A 140 9.69 -11.98 4.47
C SER A 140 9.60 -11.41 5.90
N GLU A 141 9.47 -10.10 6.03
CA GLU A 141 9.33 -9.40 7.33
C GLU A 141 7.87 -9.28 7.78
N GLN A 142 6.93 -9.85 7.04
CA GLN A 142 5.49 -9.78 7.36
C GLN A 142 5.12 -10.73 8.49
N VAL A 143 4.22 -10.27 9.36
CA VAL A 143 3.62 -11.10 10.43
C VAL A 143 2.53 -12.01 9.85
N PHE A 144 1.72 -11.48 8.94
CA PHE A 144 0.63 -12.21 8.28
C PHE A 144 0.93 -12.38 6.80
N SER A 145 0.78 -13.59 6.30
CA SER A 145 0.83 -13.88 4.88
C SER A 145 -0.35 -13.25 4.13
N ILE A 146 -0.22 -13.10 2.82
CA ILE A 146 -1.30 -12.57 1.97
C ILE A 146 -2.57 -13.42 2.11
N ASP A 147 -2.43 -14.75 2.21
CA ASP A 147 -3.56 -15.67 2.40
C ASP A 147 -4.30 -15.43 3.73
N GLU A 148 -3.58 -15.15 4.80
CA GLU A 148 -4.17 -14.79 6.10
C GLU A 148 -4.92 -13.47 6.02
N ILE A 149 -4.33 -12.46 5.38
CA ILE A 149 -4.93 -11.15 5.17
C ILE A 149 -6.23 -11.27 4.36
N VAL A 150 -6.18 -11.96 3.21
CA VAL A 150 -7.36 -12.20 2.35
C VAL A 150 -8.45 -12.93 3.12
N SER A 151 -8.09 -13.99 3.83
CA SER A 151 -9.03 -14.76 4.65
C SER A 151 -9.68 -13.87 5.71
N TYR A 152 -8.89 -13.08 6.43
CA TYR A 152 -9.36 -12.22 7.51
C TYR A 152 -10.29 -11.11 7.01
N ILE A 153 -9.87 -10.30 6.03
CA ILE A 153 -10.67 -9.20 5.49
C ILE A 153 -11.99 -9.71 4.92
N SER A 154 -12.00 -10.89 4.27
CA SER A 154 -13.19 -11.46 3.65
C SER A 154 -14.31 -11.84 4.62
N GLN A 155 -14.02 -11.94 5.92
CA GLN A 155 -15.03 -12.16 6.96
C GLN A 155 -15.93 -10.94 7.13
N PHE A 156 -15.39 -9.74 6.95
CA PHE A 156 -16.08 -8.47 7.17
C PHE A 156 -16.64 -7.90 5.86
N VAL A 157 -15.88 -8.01 4.77
CA VAL A 157 -16.18 -7.34 3.50
C VAL A 157 -16.11 -8.32 2.33
N SER A 158 -17.14 -8.34 1.47
CA SER A 158 -17.10 -9.12 0.23
C SER A 158 -16.11 -8.51 -0.76
N PHE A 159 -15.23 -9.31 -1.33
CA PHE A 159 -14.37 -8.90 -2.42
C PHE A 159 -15.08 -8.85 -3.75
N LYS A 160 -14.67 -7.88 -4.59
CA LYS A 160 -15.00 -7.82 -6.02
C LYS A 160 -13.73 -7.89 -6.84
N ILE A 161 -13.84 -8.33 -8.08
CA ILE A 161 -12.72 -8.30 -9.03
C ILE A 161 -12.24 -6.86 -9.16
N GLY A 162 -10.93 -6.67 -9.11
CA GLY A 162 -10.28 -5.37 -9.17
C GLY A 162 -10.10 -4.66 -7.82
N ASP A 163 -10.66 -5.19 -6.71
CA ASP A 163 -10.29 -4.69 -5.38
C ASP A 163 -8.80 -4.92 -5.13
N ILE A 164 -8.15 -4.03 -4.39
CA ILE A 164 -6.73 -4.12 -4.09
C ILE A 164 -6.48 -4.16 -2.58
N ILE A 165 -5.43 -4.87 -2.19
CA ILE A 165 -4.98 -4.98 -0.81
C ILE A 165 -3.50 -4.61 -0.76
N LEU A 166 -3.17 -3.52 -0.07
CA LEU A 166 -1.79 -3.17 0.28
C LEU A 166 -1.42 -4.01 1.50
N VAL A 167 -0.38 -4.84 1.36
CA VAL A 167 -0.10 -5.89 2.34
C VAL A 167 0.96 -5.51 3.37
N ASN A 168 1.84 -4.55 3.05
CA ASN A 168 2.91 -4.13 3.95
C ASN A 168 3.36 -2.68 3.71
N PRO A 169 2.52 -1.67 3.99
CA PRO A 169 3.03 -0.30 3.98
C PRO A 169 4.21 -0.20 4.95
N GLN A 170 5.35 0.26 4.44
CA GLN A 170 6.57 0.34 5.24
C GLN A 170 6.37 1.28 6.44
N GLN A 171 6.94 0.94 7.59
CA GLN A 171 6.91 1.80 8.78
C GLN A 171 7.83 3.02 8.63
N THR A 172 8.93 2.89 7.90
CA THR A 172 9.87 3.99 7.68
C THR A 172 9.30 4.92 6.60
N ASN A 173 9.01 6.14 7.01
CA ASN A 173 8.49 7.18 6.13
C ASN A 173 9.61 8.14 5.75
N ALA A 174 9.56 8.66 4.53
CA ALA A 174 10.42 9.75 4.09
C ALA A 174 9.57 10.98 3.72
N LYS A 175 10.04 12.15 4.14
CA LYS A 175 9.45 13.41 3.72
C LYS A 175 9.71 13.64 2.23
N ILE A 176 8.71 14.17 1.54
CA ILE A 176 8.77 14.56 0.14
C ILE A 176 8.49 16.05 -0.03
N GLY A 177 8.98 16.61 -1.12
CA GLY A 177 8.77 18.01 -1.50
C GLY A 177 8.62 18.19 -3.01
N ILE A 178 8.22 19.37 -3.41
CA ILE A 178 8.14 19.74 -4.84
C ILE A 178 9.52 19.59 -5.47
N GLY A 179 9.58 18.98 -6.66
CA GLY A 179 10.80 18.68 -7.40
C GLY A 179 11.40 17.29 -7.10
N ASP A 180 10.89 16.56 -6.10
CA ASP A 180 11.34 15.20 -5.85
C ASP A 180 10.87 14.23 -6.94
N LYS A 181 11.78 13.33 -7.35
CA LYS A 181 11.51 12.23 -8.29
C LYS A 181 11.38 10.93 -7.54
N LEU A 182 10.25 10.26 -7.70
CA LEU A 182 9.94 9.00 -7.05
C LEU A 182 9.99 7.85 -8.06
N LYS A 183 10.84 6.86 -7.77
CA LYS A 183 10.93 5.62 -8.56
C LYS A 183 10.73 4.44 -7.65
N ALA A 184 9.69 3.65 -7.90
CA ALA A 184 9.45 2.45 -7.13
C ALA A 184 9.76 1.19 -7.95
N TYR A 185 10.27 0.17 -7.26
CA TYR A 185 10.73 -1.08 -7.85
C TYR A 185 10.12 -2.27 -7.11
N LEU A 186 9.82 -3.31 -7.88
CA LEU A 186 9.52 -4.64 -7.37
C LEU A 186 10.68 -5.55 -7.78
N ASN A 187 11.42 -6.04 -6.77
CA ASN A 187 12.74 -6.62 -6.99
C ASN A 187 13.60 -5.63 -7.80
N GLU A 188 14.09 -6.03 -8.99
CA GLU A 188 14.89 -5.17 -9.85
C GLU A 188 14.07 -4.43 -10.92
N LYS A 189 12.76 -4.75 -11.08
CA LYS A 189 11.91 -4.14 -12.10
C LYS A 189 11.37 -2.80 -11.63
N LYS A 190 11.62 -1.73 -12.40
CA LYS A 190 11.01 -0.41 -12.16
C LYS A 190 9.52 -0.47 -12.48
N MET A 191 8.69 -0.12 -11.51
CA MET A 191 7.23 -0.21 -11.56
C MET A 191 6.55 1.16 -11.57
N LEU A 192 7.15 2.17 -10.93
CA LEU A 192 6.66 3.55 -10.86
C LEU A 192 7.79 4.53 -11.18
N ASP A 193 7.45 5.64 -11.87
CA ASP A 193 8.36 6.75 -12.15
C ASP A 193 7.54 8.01 -12.34
N PHE A 194 7.57 8.93 -11.39
CA PHE A 194 6.80 10.18 -11.41
C PHE A 194 7.47 11.26 -10.56
N GLU A 195 7.02 12.50 -10.71
CA GLU A 195 7.57 13.69 -10.05
C GLU A 195 6.52 14.36 -9.15
N ILE A 196 6.99 15.06 -8.12
CA ILE A 196 6.18 15.91 -7.25
C ILE A 196 6.20 17.34 -7.78
N GLU A 197 5.04 17.90 -8.11
CA GLU A 197 4.86 19.26 -8.65
C GLU A 197 4.12 20.19 -7.68
#